data_a7402d8c4ec7f2c728f3197b80c001aa
#
_entry.id   a7402d8c4ec7f2c728f3197b80c001aa
#
_cell.length_a   1.000
_cell.length_b   1.000
_cell.length_c   1.000
_cell.angle_alpha   90.00
_cell.angle_beta   90.00
_cell.angle_gamma   90.00
#
_symmetry.space_group_name_H-M   'P 1'
#
loop_
_entity.id
_entity.type
_entity.pdbx_description
1 polymer ?
#
loop_
_entity_poly.entity_id
_entity_poly.type
_entity_poly.pdbx_seq_one_letter_code
_entity_poly.pdbx_strand_id
1 'polypeptide(L)'
;MKDEMEKQKKRNHYKWFGIVLFLGFFLFLYLMMPKLTFVKKNTILEKGVTYDALSLVASSNGQVIPESDVVDTQKIGTYDFTYTVKKWLFSKEVVLHYEVIDTTPPDLKVIKESVELKQGVSYTRQDVLRNIDFDEGEIEYQSDIDEQFPGTYRVYVTATDESGNRSEISYEVFIKDSEAPTVLNYGDGAMILRGEEFDISDIISYGDDFDPKPKIEVEGKVNTAKVGTYPLTVTLTDQAENVTSWDLDVRVVSRYPKEDEAEEEVYPFAKFYEEYKQDDRLIGIDVSEWQGDIDFVKLKEAGCEFVMLRIGFSRNGTLYLDKSFKDNLAKAKSVGMPLGVYYYSNDKSAEEVRSVFRQIVSELGDTRLELPVVFDWENFMDFQYYEISLKDLDHMYQVFEEEAEKMGYTPMLYGSKYYLENLWRKTDKRTIWLAHYTDWSSYEGKYKLWQTCAWGQVDGIEENVDFDVLFLD
;
A
#
# COMPACT_ATOMS: atom_id res chain seq x y z
N MET A 1 -22.53 31.33 -108.33
CA MET A 1 -21.43 31.08 -107.33
C MET A 1 -21.37 32.08 -106.21
N LYS A 2 -21.43 33.41 -106.43
CA LYS A 2 -21.47 34.43 -105.37
C LYS A 2 -22.74 34.33 -104.50
N ASP A 3 -23.90 34.14 -105.11
CA ASP A 3 -25.21 34.06 -104.44
C ASP A 3 -25.39 32.81 -103.58
N GLU A 4 -24.79 31.68 -103.98
CA GLU A 4 -24.80 30.45 -103.20
C GLU A 4 -23.85 30.51 -101.96
N MET A 5 -22.71 31.18 -102.11
CA MET A 5 -21.78 31.41 -101.02
C MET A 5 -22.38 32.36 -99.96
N GLU A 6 -23.16 33.38 -100.38
CA GLU A 6 -23.84 34.25 -99.42
C GLU A 6 -25.00 33.58 -98.67
N LYS A 7 -25.77 32.73 -99.38
CA LYS A 7 -26.80 31.90 -98.77
C LYS A 7 -26.23 30.85 -97.75
N GLN A 8 -25.06 30.30 -98.10
CA GLN A 8 -24.39 29.32 -97.20
C GLN A 8 -23.78 30.03 -96.01
N LYS A 9 -23.25 31.25 -96.15
CA LYS A 9 -22.75 32.09 -95.03
C LYS A 9 -23.89 32.51 -94.13
N LYS A 10 -25.03 32.91 -94.61
CA LYS A 10 -26.23 33.26 -93.86
C LYS A 10 -26.77 32.00 -93.14
N ARG A 11 -26.80 30.83 -93.78
CA ARG A 11 -27.25 29.57 -93.20
C ARG A 11 -26.30 29.08 -92.08
N ASN A 12 -25.01 29.29 -92.24
CA ASN A 12 -24.06 28.99 -91.20
C ASN A 12 -24.15 29.98 -90.02
N HIS A 13 -24.44 31.24 -90.24
CA HIS A 13 -24.65 32.27 -89.24
C HIS A 13 -25.88 31.96 -88.37
N TYR A 14 -27.00 31.54 -89.00
CA TYR A 14 -28.20 31.13 -88.30
C TYR A 14 -27.97 29.82 -87.49
N LYS A 15 -27.17 28.89 -87.96
CA LYS A 15 -26.78 27.69 -87.25
C LYS A 15 -25.94 28.07 -86.04
N TRP A 16 -24.94 28.92 -86.19
CA TRP A 16 -24.11 29.39 -85.07
C TRP A 16 -24.92 30.20 -84.05
N PHE A 17 -25.81 31.06 -84.53
CA PHE A 17 -26.71 31.82 -83.65
C PHE A 17 -27.67 30.89 -82.87
N GLY A 18 -28.21 29.85 -83.52
CA GLY A 18 -29.01 28.81 -82.85
C GLY A 18 -28.22 28.05 -81.81
N ILE A 19 -26.94 27.70 -82.10
CA ILE A 19 -26.04 27.01 -81.12
C ILE A 19 -25.75 27.93 -79.96
N VAL A 20 -25.48 29.21 -80.14
CA VAL A 20 -25.21 30.18 -79.05
C VAL A 20 -26.44 30.40 -78.21
N LEU A 21 -27.64 30.53 -78.84
CA LEU A 21 -28.89 30.61 -78.05
C LEU A 21 -29.19 29.33 -77.27
N PHE A 22 -28.91 28.16 -77.86
CA PHE A 22 -29.08 26.88 -77.22
C PHE A 22 -28.10 26.73 -75.99
N LEU A 23 -26.85 27.05 -76.20
CA LEU A 23 -25.84 27.07 -75.17
C LEU A 23 -26.16 28.11 -74.09
N GLY A 24 -26.59 29.29 -74.48
CA GLY A 24 -27.07 30.36 -73.58
C GLY A 24 -28.27 29.94 -72.76
N PHE A 25 -29.20 29.21 -73.36
CA PHE A 25 -30.36 28.64 -72.65
C PHE A 25 -29.95 27.56 -71.64
N PHE A 26 -29.04 26.64 -71.97
CA PHE A 26 -28.53 25.66 -71.06
C PHE A 26 -27.69 26.28 -69.96
N LEU A 27 -26.88 27.30 -70.26
CA LEU A 27 -26.16 28.08 -69.30
C LEU A 27 -27.10 28.81 -68.37
N PHE A 28 -28.18 29.39 -68.86
CA PHE A 28 -29.23 30.00 -68.03
C PHE A 28 -29.91 29.00 -67.15
N LEU A 29 -30.30 27.81 -67.65
CA LEU A 29 -30.88 26.75 -66.87
C LEU A 29 -29.90 26.28 -65.74
N TYR A 30 -28.61 26.13 -66.10
CA TYR A 30 -27.59 25.75 -65.15
C TYR A 30 -27.41 26.80 -64.01
N LEU A 31 -27.45 28.11 -64.38
CA LEU A 31 -27.39 29.22 -63.41
C LEU A 31 -28.65 29.32 -62.54
N MET A 32 -29.78 28.83 -63.06
CA MET A 32 -31.06 28.82 -62.36
C MET A 32 -31.22 27.58 -61.44
N MET A 33 -30.36 26.56 -61.54
CA MET A 33 -30.40 25.40 -60.67
C MET A 33 -30.13 25.79 -59.25
N PRO A 34 -30.96 25.35 -58.31
CA PRO A 34 -30.73 25.53 -56.87
C PRO A 34 -29.42 24.86 -56.45
N LYS A 35 -28.63 25.59 -55.64
CA LYS A 35 -27.36 25.12 -55.08
C LYS A 35 -27.33 25.43 -53.60
N LEU A 36 -26.78 24.48 -52.82
CA LEU A 36 -26.53 24.60 -51.41
C LEU A 36 -25.14 24.05 -51.11
N THR A 37 -24.43 24.70 -50.23
CA THR A 37 -23.19 24.18 -49.66
C THR A 37 -23.27 24.21 -48.12
N PHE A 38 -22.66 23.24 -47.49
CA PHE A 38 -22.62 23.13 -46.04
C PHE A 38 -21.31 23.70 -45.47
N VAL A 39 -21.32 24.10 -44.19
CA VAL A 39 -20.17 24.68 -43.48
C VAL A 39 -18.99 23.68 -43.45
N LYS A 40 -19.32 22.39 -43.31
CA LYS A 40 -18.34 21.30 -43.38
C LYS A 40 -18.85 20.21 -44.30
N LYS A 41 -17.95 19.56 -45.05
CA LYS A 41 -18.30 18.47 -45.98
C LYS A 41 -18.68 17.19 -45.21
N ASN A 42 -17.99 16.92 -44.10
CA ASN A 42 -18.31 15.90 -43.14
C ASN A 42 -18.72 16.61 -41.84
N THR A 43 -20.00 16.64 -41.56
CA THR A 43 -20.52 17.31 -40.36
C THR A 43 -20.56 16.34 -39.20
N ILE A 44 -19.81 16.66 -38.17
CA ILE A 44 -19.82 15.94 -36.89
C ILE A 44 -20.51 16.84 -35.87
N LEU A 45 -21.50 16.30 -35.19
CA LEU A 45 -22.32 16.99 -34.18
C LEU A 45 -22.19 16.26 -32.84
N GLU A 46 -22.26 17.04 -31.79
CA GLU A 46 -22.19 16.49 -30.43
C GLU A 46 -23.57 16.02 -29.97
N LYS A 47 -23.64 14.88 -29.29
CA LYS A 47 -24.86 14.29 -28.71
C LYS A 47 -25.52 15.26 -27.75
N GLY A 48 -26.86 15.38 -27.83
CA GLY A 48 -27.65 16.20 -26.93
C GLY A 48 -27.54 17.72 -27.16
N VAL A 49 -26.62 18.19 -28.00
CA VAL A 49 -26.47 19.62 -28.32
C VAL A 49 -27.48 20.02 -29.41
N THR A 50 -28.21 21.09 -29.16
CA THR A 50 -29.17 21.62 -30.14
C THR A 50 -28.47 22.43 -31.25
N TYR A 51 -28.60 21.97 -32.48
CA TYR A 51 -28.09 22.67 -33.64
C TYR A 51 -29.24 23.23 -34.50
N ASP A 52 -29.25 24.55 -34.73
CA ASP A 52 -30.13 25.18 -35.70
C ASP A 52 -29.75 24.67 -37.11
N ALA A 53 -30.73 24.14 -37.84
CA ALA A 53 -30.51 23.54 -39.16
C ALA A 53 -29.90 24.54 -40.18
N LEU A 54 -30.29 25.81 -40.10
CA LEU A 54 -29.77 26.84 -41.04
C LEU A 54 -28.33 27.24 -40.70
N SER A 55 -27.89 27.04 -39.46
CA SER A 55 -26.50 27.32 -39.05
C SER A 55 -25.48 26.41 -39.72
N LEU A 56 -25.90 25.23 -40.19
CA LEU A 56 -25.06 24.27 -40.90
C LEU A 56 -24.90 24.60 -42.41
N VAL A 57 -25.63 25.58 -42.92
CA VAL A 57 -25.58 26.00 -44.29
C VAL A 57 -24.52 27.12 -44.49
N ALA A 58 -23.52 26.87 -45.33
CA ALA A 58 -22.49 27.85 -45.64
C ALA A 58 -22.96 28.88 -46.70
N SER A 59 -23.62 28.40 -47.76
CA SER A 59 -24.16 29.28 -48.79
C SER A 59 -25.30 28.61 -49.57
N SER A 60 -26.21 29.45 -50.08
CA SER A 60 -27.25 29.01 -51.01
C SER A 60 -27.51 30.12 -52.02
N ASN A 61 -27.94 29.74 -53.21
CA ASN A 61 -28.39 30.66 -54.24
C ASN A 61 -29.91 30.75 -54.36
N GLY A 62 -30.65 30.14 -53.41
CA GLY A 62 -32.11 30.13 -53.30
C GLY A 62 -32.60 30.17 -51.85
N GLN A 63 -33.92 30.17 -51.67
CA GLN A 63 -34.54 30.03 -50.35
C GLN A 63 -34.31 28.61 -49.83
N VAL A 64 -33.71 28.48 -48.65
CA VAL A 64 -33.48 27.21 -47.95
C VAL A 64 -34.64 26.93 -47.01
N ILE A 65 -35.19 25.74 -47.09
CA ILE A 65 -36.23 25.23 -46.23
C ILE A 65 -35.74 23.91 -45.66
N PRO A 66 -35.33 23.85 -44.38
CA PRO A 66 -34.98 22.59 -43.75
C PRO A 66 -36.22 21.77 -43.45
N GLU A 67 -36.08 20.46 -43.30
CA GLU A 67 -37.16 19.55 -42.90
C GLU A 67 -37.64 19.78 -41.46
N SER A 68 -36.72 20.29 -40.60
CA SER A 68 -36.96 20.69 -39.21
C SER A 68 -36.08 21.91 -38.90
N ASP A 69 -36.48 22.73 -37.93
CA ASP A 69 -35.68 23.89 -37.48
C ASP A 69 -34.40 23.45 -36.75
N VAL A 70 -34.42 22.27 -36.15
CA VAL A 70 -33.27 21.71 -35.41
C VAL A 70 -32.91 20.31 -35.92
N VAL A 71 -31.63 19.98 -35.85
CA VAL A 71 -31.09 18.66 -36.20
C VAL A 71 -31.18 17.73 -35.00
N ASP A 72 -31.63 16.49 -35.19
CA ASP A 72 -31.71 15.50 -34.13
C ASP A 72 -30.29 14.97 -33.79
N THR A 73 -29.91 15.14 -32.54
CA THR A 73 -28.62 14.71 -32.00
C THR A 73 -28.78 13.81 -30.77
N GLN A 74 -29.98 13.28 -30.51
CA GLN A 74 -30.28 12.54 -29.29
C GLN A 74 -29.57 11.19 -29.21
N LYS A 75 -29.17 10.62 -30.34
CA LYS A 75 -28.51 9.30 -30.39
C LYS A 75 -27.27 9.34 -31.28
N ILE A 76 -26.24 8.67 -30.82
CA ILE A 76 -25.00 8.43 -31.57
C ILE A 76 -25.31 7.64 -32.84
N GLY A 77 -24.71 8.03 -33.98
CA GLY A 77 -24.89 7.35 -35.25
C GLY A 77 -24.74 8.28 -36.43
N THR A 78 -24.96 7.73 -37.62
CA THR A 78 -24.93 8.47 -38.90
C THR A 78 -26.34 8.72 -39.39
N TYR A 79 -26.65 9.94 -39.73
CA TYR A 79 -27.98 10.38 -40.09
C TYR A 79 -27.95 11.25 -41.33
N ASP A 80 -29.13 11.38 -41.97
CA ASP A 80 -29.38 12.25 -43.12
C ASP A 80 -30.40 13.31 -42.70
N PHE A 81 -30.12 14.56 -43.12
CA PHE A 81 -31.00 15.70 -42.91
C PHE A 81 -31.27 16.39 -44.22
N THR A 82 -32.56 16.62 -44.56
CA THR A 82 -32.96 17.12 -45.89
C THR A 82 -33.25 18.61 -45.88
N TYR A 83 -32.68 19.31 -46.87
CA TYR A 83 -32.97 20.70 -47.16
C TYR A 83 -33.61 20.81 -48.54
N THR A 84 -34.73 21.52 -48.62
CA THR A 84 -35.31 21.90 -49.90
C THR A 84 -34.84 23.30 -50.28
N VAL A 85 -34.16 23.42 -51.41
CA VAL A 85 -33.71 24.74 -51.92
C VAL A 85 -34.62 25.14 -53.07
N LYS A 86 -35.33 26.27 -52.91
CA LYS A 86 -36.21 26.86 -53.93
C LYS A 86 -35.58 28.07 -54.53
N LYS A 87 -35.50 28.06 -55.89
CA LYS A 87 -34.99 29.21 -56.69
C LYS A 87 -35.91 29.41 -57.91
N TRP A 88 -36.65 30.48 -57.92
CA TRP A 88 -37.64 30.84 -58.95
C TRP A 88 -38.64 29.68 -59.16
N LEU A 89 -38.62 29.01 -60.31
CA LEU A 89 -39.50 27.87 -60.65
C LEU A 89 -38.86 26.50 -60.34
N PHE A 90 -37.63 26.49 -59.86
CA PHE A 90 -36.89 25.26 -59.56
C PHE A 90 -36.85 24.97 -58.08
N SER A 91 -36.96 23.70 -57.77
CA SER A 91 -36.78 23.16 -56.40
C SER A 91 -35.81 21.96 -56.44
N LYS A 92 -34.95 21.84 -55.46
CA LYS A 92 -34.02 20.75 -55.36
C LYS A 92 -33.85 20.36 -53.88
N GLU A 93 -33.92 19.06 -53.61
CA GLU A 93 -33.55 18.49 -52.30
C GLU A 93 -32.04 18.28 -52.26
N VAL A 94 -31.43 18.65 -51.14
CA VAL A 94 -30.02 18.47 -50.85
C VAL A 94 -29.94 17.84 -49.45
N VAL A 95 -29.25 16.69 -49.36
CA VAL A 95 -29.10 15.95 -48.13
C VAL A 95 -27.77 16.30 -47.48
N LEU A 96 -27.80 16.61 -46.22
CA LEU A 96 -26.65 16.67 -45.32
C LEU A 96 -26.48 15.31 -44.65
N HIS A 97 -25.36 14.67 -44.90
CA HIS A 97 -24.94 13.49 -44.12
C HIS A 97 -24.16 13.99 -42.90
N TYR A 98 -24.60 13.60 -41.73
CA TYR A 98 -23.94 13.99 -40.48
C TYR A 98 -23.76 12.81 -39.56
N GLU A 99 -22.77 12.90 -38.70
CA GLU A 99 -22.46 11.92 -37.65
C GLU A 99 -22.66 12.57 -36.31
N VAL A 100 -23.38 11.90 -35.42
CA VAL A 100 -23.52 12.28 -34.01
C VAL A 100 -22.54 11.45 -33.23
N ILE A 101 -21.64 12.10 -32.52
CA ILE A 101 -20.70 11.50 -31.60
C ILE A 101 -20.93 12.08 -30.19
N ASP A 102 -20.39 11.41 -29.20
CA ASP A 102 -20.37 11.87 -27.84
C ASP A 102 -18.91 11.99 -27.39
N THR A 103 -18.46 13.19 -27.14
CA THR A 103 -17.12 13.50 -26.68
C THR A 103 -17.13 14.21 -25.33
N THR A 104 -18.31 14.38 -24.75
CA THR A 104 -18.50 15.09 -23.49
C THR A 104 -18.32 14.10 -22.34
N PRO A 105 -17.31 14.28 -21.50
CA PRO A 105 -17.14 13.43 -20.32
C PRO A 105 -18.30 13.60 -19.33
N PRO A 106 -18.59 12.56 -18.50
CA PRO A 106 -19.57 12.66 -17.42
C PRO A 106 -19.29 13.84 -16.48
N ASP A 107 -20.35 14.51 -15.99
CA ASP A 107 -20.19 15.50 -14.91
C ASP A 107 -20.00 14.76 -13.58
N LEU A 108 -18.81 14.87 -13.02
CA LEU A 108 -18.39 14.18 -11.80
C LEU A 108 -17.87 15.19 -10.79
N LYS A 109 -18.45 15.23 -9.58
CA LYS A 109 -18.13 16.20 -8.53
C LYS A 109 -17.99 15.53 -7.17
N VAL A 110 -17.12 16.09 -6.34
CA VAL A 110 -16.98 15.73 -4.93
C VAL A 110 -18.02 16.49 -4.12
N ILE A 111 -18.71 15.82 -3.19
CA ILE A 111 -19.64 16.45 -2.24
C ILE A 111 -18.88 17.04 -1.06
N LYS A 112 -17.88 16.30 -0.54
CA LYS A 112 -16.99 16.76 0.54
C LYS A 112 -15.54 16.51 0.15
N GLU A 113 -14.72 17.55 0.15
CA GLU A 113 -13.29 17.49 -0.12
C GLU A 113 -12.52 16.64 0.89
N SER A 114 -13.03 16.51 2.12
CA SER A 114 -12.50 15.66 3.17
C SER A 114 -13.62 14.95 3.91
N VAL A 115 -13.43 13.64 4.13
CA VAL A 115 -14.32 12.77 4.91
C VAL A 115 -13.57 12.32 6.14
N GLU A 116 -14.15 12.51 7.33
CA GLU A 116 -13.59 12.00 8.59
C GLU A 116 -14.12 10.59 8.86
N LEU A 117 -13.24 9.68 9.21
CA LEU A 117 -13.51 8.29 9.57
C LEU A 117 -12.86 7.97 10.91
N LYS A 118 -13.48 7.15 11.74
CA LYS A 118 -12.84 6.60 12.93
C LYS A 118 -11.98 5.41 12.55
N GLN A 119 -10.88 5.22 13.25
CA GLN A 119 -10.02 4.04 13.15
C GLN A 119 -10.85 2.75 13.30
N GLY A 120 -10.52 1.74 12.50
CA GLY A 120 -11.22 0.45 12.50
C GLY A 120 -12.58 0.43 11.79
N VAL A 121 -13.08 1.57 11.29
CA VAL A 121 -14.34 1.63 10.55
C VAL A 121 -14.08 1.45 9.05
N SER A 122 -14.67 0.41 8.47
CA SER A 122 -14.50 0.10 7.05
C SER A 122 -15.04 1.20 6.13
N TYR A 123 -14.25 1.57 5.13
CA TYR A 123 -14.62 2.50 4.07
C TYR A 123 -14.95 1.75 2.79
N THR A 124 -16.23 1.75 2.43
CA THR A 124 -16.78 0.89 1.39
C THR A 124 -17.07 1.65 0.08
N ARG A 125 -17.28 0.89 -1.02
CA ARG A 125 -17.81 1.47 -2.29
C ARG A 125 -19.05 2.35 -2.06
N GLN A 126 -19.90 1.99 -1.11
CA GLN A 126 -21.13 2.76 -0.84
C GLN A 126 -20.80 4.13 -0.24
N ASP A 127 -19.73 4.22 0.57
CA ASP A 127 -19.29 5.50 1.15
C ASP A 127 -18.67 6.39 0.07
N VAL A 128 -17.93 5.82 -0.88
CA VAL A 128 -17.45 6.53 -2.07
C VAL A 128 -18.63 7.12 -2.85
N LEU A 129 -19.63 6.29 -3.18
CA LEU A 129 -20.81 6.72 -3.94
C LEU A 129 -21.65 7.79 -3.21
N ARG A 130 -21.62 7.82 -1.89
CA ARG A 130 -22.28 8.88 -1.10
C ARG A 130 -21.53 10.21 -1.12
N ASN A 131 -20.25 10.21 -1.42
CA ASN A 131 -19.42 11.42 -1.42
C ASN A 131 -19.20 12.02 -2.81
N ILE A 132 -19.83 11.47 -3.83
CA ILE A 132 -19.76 11.99 -5.20
C ILE A 132 -21.16 12.30 -5.73
N ASP A 133 -21.22 13.29 -6.61
CA ASP A 133 -22.36 13.59 -7.45
C ASP A 133 -21.96 13.37 -8.91
N PHE A 134 -22.76 12.61 -9.68
CA PHE A 134 -22.48 12.29 -11.07
C PHE A 134 -23.78 12.09 -11.84
N ASP A 135 -23.77 12.42 -13.13
CA ASP A 135 -24.93 12.40 -13.99
C ASP A 135 -25.12 11.06 -14.71
N GLU A 136 -24.03 10.47 -15.22
CA GLU A 136 -24.09 9.21 -15.97
C GLU A 136 -22.73 8.45 -15.90
N GLY A 137 -22.75 7.18 -16.32
CA GLY A 137 -21.54 6.39 -16.50
C GLY A 137 -21.29 5.35 -15.42
N GLU A 138 -20.22 4.57 -15.61
CA GLU A 138 -19.74 3.59 -14.67
C GLU A 138 -18.69 4.22 -13.75
N ILE A 139 -18.82 3.97 -12.44
CA ILE A 139 -17.91 4.47 -11.42
C ILE A 139 -16.89 3.39 -11.00
N GLU A 140 -15.63 3.72 -11.17
CA GLU A 140 -14.49 2.99 -10.60
C GLU A 140 -13.79 3.86 -9.55
N TYR A 141 -13.18 3.25 -8.55
CA TYR A 141 -12.35 3.98 -7.57
C TYR A 141 -11.12 3.20 -7.15
N GLN A 142 -10.09 3.93 -6.75
CA GLN A 142 -8.87 3.41 -6.16
C GLN A 142 -8.57 4.19 -4.88
N SER A 143 -8.14 3.50 -3.85
CA SER A 143 -7.64 4.10 -2.61
C SER A 143 -6.59 3.20 -1.98
N ASP A 144 -5.74 3.81 -1.17
CA ASP A 144 -4.76 3.17 -0.30
C ASP A 144 -5.20 3.18 1.17
N ILE A 145 -6.50 3.39 1.42
CA ILE A 145 -7.05 3.44 2.77
C ILE A 145 -6.74 2.14 3.50
N ASP A 146 -6.12 2.31 4.65
CA ASP A 146 -6.00 1.29 5.67
C ASP A 146 -6.76 1.77 6.91
N GLU A 147 -7.93 1.22 7.12
CA GLU A 147 -8.85 1.68 8.18
C GLU A 147 -8.30 1.46 9.59
N GLN A 148 -7.29 0.61 9.74
CA GLN A 148 -6.65 0.34 11.03
C GLN A 148 -5.60 1.40 11.40
N PHE A 149 -5.17 2.23 10.44
CA PHE A 149 -4.13 3.20 10.66
C PHE A 149 -4.65 4.64 10.54
N PRO A 150 -4.52 5.46 11.59
CA PRO A 150 -4.77 6.89 11.52
C PRO A 150 -3.92 7.58 10.46
N GLY A 151 -4.49 8.57 9.80
CA GLY A 151 -3.80 9.32 8.76
C GLY A 151 -4.72 9.89 7.69
N THR A 152 -4.12 10.55 6.71
CA THR A 152 -4.82 11.10 5.56
C THR A 152 -4.56 10.23 4.34
N TYR A 153 -5.62 9.71 3.75
CA TYR A 153 -5.62 8.86 2.58
C TYR A 153 -6.31 9.57 1.42
N ARG A 154 -6.02 9.15 0.20
CA ARG A 154 -6.62 9.74 -0.98
C ARG A 154 -7.46 8.71 -1.75
N VAL A 155 -8.68 9.10 -2.09
CA VAL A 155 -9.58 8.32 -2.94
C VAL A 155 -9.60 8.98 -4.32
N TYR A 156 -9.30 8.20 -5.35
CA TYR A 156 -9.41 8.58 -6.76
C TYR A 156 -10.66 7.94 -7.34
N VAL A 157 -11.49 8.72 -7.99
CA VAL A 157 -12.73 8.23 -8.60
C VAL A 157 -12.75 8.59 -10.07
N THR A 158 -13.08 7.62 -10.91
CA THR A 158 -13.23 7.76 -12.35
C THR A 158 -14.66 7.42 -12.75
N ALA A 159 -15.31 8.31 -13.49
CA ALA A 159 -16.57 8.04 -14.19
C ALA A 159 -16.29 7.83 -15.67
N THR A 160 -16.88 6.79 -16.27
CA THR A 160 -16.74 6.48 -17.70
C THR A 160 -18.14 6.29 -18.28
N ASP A 161 -18.51 7.10 -19.30
CA ASP A 161 -19.78 6.98 -20.00
C ASP A 161 -19.82 5.81 -21.00
N GLU A 162 -20.96 5.59 -21.65
CA GLU A 162 -21.10 4.53 -22.67
C GLU A 162 -20.26 4.75 -23.91
N SER A 163 -19.80 5.99 -24.16
CA SER A 163 -18.98 6.40 -25.29
C SER A 163 -17.48 6.25 -25.00
N GLY A 164 -17.10 5.99 -23.73
CA GLY A 164 -15.73 5.85 -23.27
C GLY A 164 -15.08 7.17 -22.84
N ASN A 165 -15.83 8.28 -22.76
CA ASN A 165 -15.31 9.52 -22.21
C ASN A 165 -15.18 9.40 -20.69
N ARG A 166 -14.16 10.06 -20.10
CA ARG A 166 -13.79 9.90 -18.70
C ARG A 166 -13.67 11.23 -17.98
N SER A 167 -14.15 11.23 -16.76
CA SER A 167 -13.87 12.27 -15.75
C SER A 167 -13.19 11.66 -14.54
N GLU A 168 -12.26 12.40 -13.96
CA GLU A 168 -11.51 11.96 -12.78
C GLU A 168 -11.54 13.04 -11.71
N ILE A 169 -11.77 12.62 -10.47
CA ILE A 169 -11.71 13.47 -9.27
C ILE A 169 -10.95 12.74 -8.16
N SER A 170 -10.54 13.46 -7.15
CA SER A 170 -10.03 12.88 -5.92
C SER A 170 -10.46 13.69 -4.71
N TYR A 171 -10.52 13.03 -3.54
CA TYR A 171 -10.77 13.65 -2.25
C TYR A 171 -10.01 12.93 -1.16
N GLU A 172 -9.95 13.52 0.02
CA GLU A 172 -9.22 12.99 1.16
C GLU A 172 -10.16 12.28 2.14
N VAL A 173 -9.69 11.17 2.71
CA VAL A 173 -10.30 10.50 3.86
C VAL A 173 -9.32 10.60 5.01
N PHE A 174 -9.73 11.27 6.08
CA PHE A 174 -8.96 11.42 7.29
C PHE A 174 -9.43 10.40 8.32
N ILE A 175 -8.58 9.44 8.66
CA ILE A 175 -8.84 8.48 9.73
C ILE A 175 -8.29 9.08 11.00
N LYS A 176 -9.20 9.38 11.94
CA LYS A 176 -8.84 9.91 13.25
C LYS A 176 -8.36 8.77 14.13
N ASP A 177 -7.22 9.00 14.81
CA ASP A 177 -6.77 8.17 15.90
C ASP A 177 -7.83 8.11 17.02
N SER A 178 -8.14 6.91 17.46
CA SER A 178 -9.13 6.64 18.51
C SER A 178 -8.64 5.63 19.55
N GLU A 179 -7.42 5.15 19.40
CA GLU A 179 -6.77 4.29 20.37
C GLU A 179 -6.02 5.17 21.38
N ALA A 180 -5.99 4.73 22.62
CA ALA A 180 -5.25 5.44 23.66
C ALA A 180 -3.89 4.78 23.89
N PRO A 181 -2.88 5.55 24.35
CA PRO A 181 -1.58 5.00 24.67
C PRO A 181 -1.67 3.80 25.61
N THR A 182 -0.77 2.84 25.46
CA THR A 182 -0.75 1.62 26.24
C THR A 182 0.58 1.41 26.96
N VAL A 183 0.52 0.68 28.06
CA VAL A 183 1.71 0.17 28.73
C VAL A 183 2.18 -1.08 27.99
N LEU A 184 3.42 -1.08 27.55
CA LEU A 184 4.03 -2.17 26.79
C LEU A 184 4.67 -3.21 27.71
N ASN A 185 5.25 -2.74 28.81
CA ASN A 185 5.85 -3.60 29.83
C ASN A 185 5.84 -2.91 31.20
N TYR A 186 5.76 -3.73 32.24
CA TYR A 186 6.06 -3.35 33.64
C TYR A 186 7.41 -3.95 33.98
N GLY A 187 8.42 -3.12 34.28
CA GLY A 187 9.69 -3.57 34.81
C GLY A 187 9.50 -4.36 36.11
N ASP A 188 10.54 -4.89 36.69
CA ASP A 188 10.59 -5.86 37.84
C ASP A 188 9.57 -5.68 38.96
N GLY A 189 8.26 -5.70 38.61
CA GLY A 189 7.12 -5.58 39.52
C GLY A 189 7.01 -4.24 40.22
N ALA A 190 7.41 -3.13 39.55
CA ALA A 190 7.39 -1.77 40.10
C ALA A 190 8.15 -1.64 41.43
N MET A 191 9.37 -2.19 41.51
CA MET A 191 10.25 -2.15 42.70
C MET A 191 11.48 -1.29 42.44
N ILE A 192 11.90 -0.55 43.49
CA ILE A 192 13.16 0.21 43.51
C ILE A 192 13.89 -0.04 44.84
N LEU A 193 15.21 0.05 44.82
CA LEU A 193 15.98 -0.05 46.08
C LEU A 193 15.89 1.24 46.86
N ARG A 194 15.93 1.09 48.20
CA ARG A 194 15.94 2.22 49.10
C ARG A 194 17.15 3.14 48.83
N GLY A 195 16.88 4.41 48.54
CA GLY A 195 17.90 5.44 48.28
C GLY A 195 18.26 5.66 46.82
N GLU A 196 17.71 4.87 45.89
CA GLU A 196 17.82 5.13 44.46
C GLU A 196 16.93 6.30 44.06
N GLU A 197 17.26 6.93 42.93
CA GLU A 197 16.38 7.91 42.30
C GLU A 197 15.18 7.21 41.68
N PHE A 198 14.04 7.88 41.71
CA PHE A 198 12.80 7.36 41.13
C PHE A 198 12.48 8.11 39.84
N ASP A 199 12.45 7.38 38.75
CA ASP A 199 11.81 7.82 37.50
C ASP A 199 10.77 6.76 37.09
N ILE A 200 9.58 7.17 36.74
CA ILE A 200 8.52 6.28 36.29
C ILE A 200 8.92 5.52 35.02
N SER A 201 9.71 6.12 34.17
CA SER A 201 10.20 5.54 32.92
C SER A 201 11.16 4.36 33.13
N ASP A 202 11.75 4.21 34.34
CA ASP A 202 12.57 3.06 34.70
C ASP A 202 11.71 1.85 35.10
N ILE A 203 10.42 2.08 35.39
CA ILE A 203 9.50 1.07 35.89
C ILE A 203 8.53 0.58 34.84
N ILE A 204 8.09 1.48 33.96
CA ILE A 204 7.14 1.15 32.89
C ILE A 204 7.68 1.55 31.54
N SER A 205 7.37 0.75 30.54
CA SER A 205 7.51 1.09 29.14
C SER A 205 6.13 1.32 28.56
N TYR A 206 6.00 2.35 27.73
CA TYR A 206 4.73 2.73 27.13
C TYR A 206 4.93 3.22 25.70
N GLY A 207 3.87 3.16 24.93
CA GLY A 207 3.83 3.63 23.54
C GLY A 207 2.39 3.82 23.08
N ASP A 208 2.28 4.23 21.85
CA ASP A 208 1.01 4.48 21.20
C ASP A 208 1.06 3.99 19.76
N ASP A 209 -0.07 3.66 19.18
CA ASP A 209 -0.13 3.13 17.83
C ASP A 209 0.22 4.20 16.78
N PHE A 210 0.03 5.49 17.09
CA PHE A 210 0.24 6.59 16.17
C PHE A 210 1.10 7.73 16.72
N ASP A 211 0.97 8.09 18.02
CA ASP A 211 1.79 9.14 18.64
C ASP A 211 3.17 8.60 19.05
N PRO A 212 4.28 9.09 18.46
CA PRO A 212 5.62 8.63 18.83
C PRO A 212 6.06 9.11 20.22
N LYS A 213 5.30 10.01 20.87
CA LYS A 213 5.68 10.61 22.15
C LYS A 213 4.48 10.97 23.02
N PRO A 214 3.69 10.00 23.49
CA PRO A 214 2.57 10.25 24.36
C PRO A 214 3.03 10.99 25.63
N LYS A 215 2.21 11.93 26.10
CA LYS A 215 2.45 12.65 27.34
C LYS A 215 2.17 11.75 28.52
N ILE A 216 3.11 11.69 29.48
CA ILE A 216 2.92 11.00 30.76
C ILE A 216 2.76 12.02 31.90
N GLU A 217 1.76 11.79 32.76
CA GLU A 217 1.52 12.54 34.00
C GLU A 217 1.41 11.54 35.15
N VAL A 218 2.03 11.87 36.29
CA VAL A 218 2.06 11.00 37.47
C VAL A 218 1.56 11.77 38.68
N GLU A 219 0.49 11.31 39.29
CA GLU A 219 -0.02 11.80 40.56
C GLU A 219 0.42 10.89 41.69
N GLY A 220 0.84 11.46 42.81
CA GLY A 220 1.41 10.75 43.98
C GLY A 220 2.88 11.09 44.20
N LYS A 221 3.49 10.45 45.15
CA LYS A 221 4.93 10.64 45.49
C LYS A 221 5.53 9.38 46.08
N VAL A 222 6.68 8.98 45.58
CA VAL A 222 7.50 7.90 46.14
C VAL A 222 8.54 8.48 47.08
N ASN A 223 8.57 8.01 48.31
CA ASN A 223 9.66 8.33 49.23
C ASN A 223 10.70 7.21 49.22
N THR A 224 11.71 7.38 48.35
CA THR A 224 12.76 6.39 48.15
C THR A 224 13.67 6.18 49.37
N ALA A 225 13.71 7.11 50.33
CA ALA A 225 14.48 6.95 51.57
C ALA A 225 13.87 5.95 52.54
N LYS A 226 12.60 5.55 52.36
CA LYS A 226 11.86 4.69 53.29
C LYS A 226 11.24 3.49 52.59
N VAL A 227 11.53 2.28 53.06
CA VAL A 227 10.88 1.05 52.62
C VAL A 227 9.37 1.15 52.83
N GLY A 228 8.59 0.78 51.83
CA GLY A 228 7.13 0.82 51.83
C GLY A 228 6.53 0.72 50.43
N THR A 229 5.19 0.76 50.36
CA THR A 229 4.43 0.80 49.12
C THR A 229 3.86 2.21 48.95
N TYR A 230 3.99 2.75 47.76
CA TYR A 230 3.61 4.13 47.41
C TYR A 230 2.67 4.09 46.22
N PRO A 231 1.37 4.39 46.40
CA PRO A 231 0.42 4.43 45.29
C PRO A 231 0.68 5.66 44.44
N LEU A 232 0.66 5.44 43.15
CA LEU A 232 0.69 6.47 42.10
C LEU A 232 -0.51 6.26 41.15
N THR A 233 -1.03 7.36 40.62
CA THR A 233 -1.91 7.31 39.44
C THR A 233 -1.11 7.80 38.26
N VAL A 234 -1.01 6.96 37.22
CA VAL A 234 -0.28 7.25 35.97
C VAL A 234 -1.29 7.50 34.88
N THR A 235 -1.13 8.59 34.15
CA THR A 235 -1.98 8.96 33.01
C THR A 235 -1.12 9.18 31.78
N LEU A 236 -1.46 8.51 30.69
CA LEU A 236 -0.90 8.70 29.35
C LEU A 236 -1.92 9.41 28.46
N THR A 237 -1.48 10.36 27.67
CA THR A 237 -2.34 11.11 26.74
C THR A 237 -1.58 11.26 25.41
N ASP A 238 -2.23 10.89 24.29
CA ASP A 238 -1.71 11.09 22.94
C ASP A 238 -2.02 12.49 22.37
N GLN A 239 -1.58 12.75 21.13
CA GLN A 239 -1.86 14.00 20.43
C GLN A 239 -3.32 14.13 19.98
N ALA A 240 -4.07 13.02 19.87
CA ALA A 240 -5.50 13.00 19.54
C ALA A 240 -6.39 13.16 20.76
N GLU A 241 -5.80 13.35 21.97
CA GLU A 241 -6.46 13.49 23.26
C GLU A 241 -7.11 12.19 23.77
N ASN A 242 -6.70 11.02 23.27
CA ASN A 242 -7.10 9.76 23.87
C ASN A 242 -6.27 9.51 25.14
N VAL A 243 -6.89 8.91 26.15
CA VAL A 243 -6.30 8.85 27.50
C VAL A 243 -6.40 7.44 28.08
N THR A 244 -5.29 6.96 28.62
CA THR A 244 -5.25 5.79 29.50
C THR A 244 -4.78 6.22 30.90
N SER A 245 -5.47 5.78 31.95
CA SER A 245 -5.08 6.05 33.34
C SER A 245 -5.26 4.81 34.18
N TRP A 246 -4.30 4.57 35.09
CA TRP A 246 -4.34 3.43 36.02
C TRP A 246 -3.57 3.72 37.30
N ASP A 247 -3.86 2.95 38.34
CA ASP A 247 -3.13 3.03 39.59
C ASP A 247 -1.97 2.03 39.62
N LEU A 248 -0.82 2.46 40.11
CA LEU A 248 0.40 1.69 40.20
C LEU A 248 0.99 1.78 41.64
N ASP A 249 1.21 0.65 42.28
CA ASP A 249 1.87 0.57 43.57
C ASP A 249 3.40 0.38 43.39
N VAL A 250 4.18 1.44 43.64
CA VAL A 250 5.64 1.37 43.64
C VAL A 250 6.15 0.90 45.00
N ARG A 251 6.93 -0.17 45.02
CA ARG A 251 7.50 -0.74 46.22
C ARG A 251 8.97 -0.33 46.41
N VAL A 252 9.26 0.46 47.45
CA VAL A 252 10.63 0.71 47.87
C VAL A 252 11.08 -0.44 48.76
N VAL A 253 12.11 -1.18 48.39
CA VAL A 253 12.62 -2.36 49.06
C VAL A 253 14.04 -2.15 49.58
N SER A 254 14.44 -2.86 50.65
CA SER A 254 15.82 -2.79 51.14
C SER A 254 16.80 -3.65 50.33
N ARG A 255 16.28 -4.63 49.60
CA ARG A 255 16.96 -5.52 48.66
C ARG A 255 15.90 -6.06 47.73
N TYR A 256 16.28 -6.38 46.52
CA TYR A 256 15.39 -7.15 45.64
C TYR A 256 15.11 -8.52 46.22
N PRO A 257 13.92 -9.09 46.01
CA PRO A 257 13.67 -10.50 46.32
C PRO A 257 14.79 -11.33 45.67
N LYS A 258 15.29 -12.33 46.38
CA LYS A 258 16.09 -13.32 45.66
C LYS A 258 15.16 -14.04 44.73
N GLU A 259 15.51 -14.09 43.45
CA GLU A 259 14.96 -15.13 42.61
C GLU A 259 15.33 -16.46 43.24
N ASP A 260 14.35 -17.34 43.44
CA ASP A 260 14.68 -18.72 43.77
C ASP A 260 15.52 -19.19 42.57
N GLU A 261 16.80 -19.51 42.80
CA GLU A 261 17.64 -20.17 41.83
C GLU A 261 16.97 -21.54 41.60
N ALA A 262 15.94 -21.59 40.74
CA ALA A 262 15.52 -22.82 40.12
C ALA A 262 16.76 -23.36 39.43
N GLU A 263 17.23 -24.57 39.80
CA GLU A 263 18.24 -25.26 39.01
C GLU A 263 17.70 -25.20 37.57
N GLU A 264 18.39 -24.49 36.66
CA GLU A 264 18.02 -24.45 35.25
C GLU A 264 18.01 -25.90 34.80
N GLU A 265 16.82 -26.43 34.56
CA GLU A 265 16.67 -27.81 34.11
C GLU A 265 17.23 -27.85 32.70
N VAL A 266 18.42 -28.41 32.55
CA VAL A 266 19.10 -28.56 31.25
C VAL A 266 18.17 -29.31 30.31
N TYR A 267 17.89 -28.74 29.13
CA TYR A 267 17.08 -29.36 28.10
C TYR A 267 17.99 -29.98 27.00
N PRO A 268 18.23 -31.32 27.05
CA PRO A 268 19.10 -31.96 26.09
C PRO A 268 18.50 -31.99 24.68
N PHE A 269 19.30 -31.68 23.63
CA PHE A 269 18.86 -31.68 22.23
C PHE A 269 18.28 -33.01 21.78
N ALA A 270 18.83 -34.14 22.26
CA ALA A 270 18.28 -35.46 21.91
C ALA A 270 16.83 -35.64 22.39
N LYS A 271 16.47 -35.10 23.57
CA LYS A 271 15.10 -35.12 24.07
C LYS A 271 14.22 -34.19 23.26
N PHE A 272 14.71 -32.97 22.94
CA PHE A 272 14.03 -32.02 22.08
C PHE A 272 13.74 -32.62 20.69
N TYR A 273 14.73 -33.26 20.10
CA TYR A 273 14.59 -33.94 18.82
C TYR A 273 13.52 -35.04 18.84
N GLU A 274 13.49 -35.90 19.88
CA GLU A 274 12.45 -36.92 20.03
C GLU A 274 11.06 -36.35 20.20
N GLU A 275 10.90 -35.22 20.90
CA GLU A 275 9.61 -34.59 21.19
C GLU A 275 9.03 -33.86 19.96
N TYR A 276 9.88 -33.18 19.19
CA TYR A 276 9.40 -32.27 18.13
C TYR A 276 9.62 -32.74 16.71
N LYS A 277 10.55 -33.68 16.45
CA LYS A 277 10.83 -34.14 15.09
C LYS A 277 9.67 -34.92 14.49
N GLN A 278 9.21 -34.45 13.32
CA GLN A 278 8.19 -35.07 12.48
C GLN A 278 8.59 -34.90 11.01
N ASP A 279 7.87 -35.54 10.09
CA ASP A 279 8.16 -35.48 8.65
C ASP A 279 7.96 -34.07 8.07
N ASP A 280 7.12 -33.25 8.72
CA ASP A 280 6.76 -31.87 8.32
C ASP A 280 7.62 -30.79 9.03
N ARG A 281 8.70 -31.15 9.72
CA ARG A 281 9.52 -30.23 10.51
C ARG A 281 11.00 -30.53 10.44
N LEU A 282 11.78 -29.45 10.48
CA LEU A 282 13.22 -29.52 10.78
C LEU A 282 13.48 -29.02 12.20
N ILE A 283 14.47 -29.60 12.82
CA ILE A 283 14.92 -29.27 14.17
C ILE A 283 16.27 -28.56 14.09
N GLY A 284 16.37 -27.41 14.70
CA GLY A 284 17.56 -26.57 14.61
C GLY A 284 17.80 -25.71 15.84
N ILE A 285 18.66 -24.76 15.66
CA ILE A 285 19.11 -23.84 16.72
C ILE A 285 19.32 -22.44 16.14
N ASP A 286 19.29 -21.43 16.98
CA ASP A 286 19.85 -20.13 16.65
C ASP A 286 21.05 -19.79 17.53
N VAL A 287 22.03 -19.10 16.94
CA VAL A 287 23.31 -18.84 17.59
C VAL A 287 23.90 -17.47 17.26
N SER A 288 24.71 -16.98 18.18
CA SER A 288 25.43 -15.73 18.09
C SER A 288 26.84 -15.85 18.69
N GLU A 289 27.48 -14.72 18.97
CA GLU A 289 28.76 -14.71 19.71
C GLU A 289 28.69 -15.30 21.13
N TRP A 290 27.46 -15.41 21.67
CA TRP A 290 27.25 -15.92 23.03
C TRP A 290 27.46 -17.42 23.15
N GLN A 291 27.37 -18.19 22.07
CA GLN A 291 27.60 -19.63 22.04
C GLN A 291 29.10 -20.01 21.86
N GLY A 292 29.97 -19.01 21.78
CA GLY A 292 31.42 -19.22 21.73
C GLY A 292 31.91 -19.93 20.46
N ASP A 293 32.81 -20.89 20.61
CA ASP A 293 33.36 -21.69 19.51
C ASP A 293 32.49 -22.92 19.25
N ILE A 294 31.90 -23.01 18.09
CA ILE A 294 30.91 -24.03 17.73
C ILE A 294 31.51 -25.09 16.83
N ASP A 295 31.32 -26.38 17.19
CA ASP A 295 31.64 -27.54 16.36
C ASP A 295 30.42 -28.00 15.55
N PHE A 296 30.29 -27.47 14.35
CA PHE A 296 29.16 -27.79 13.44
C PHE A 296 29.13 -29.24 12.95
N VAL A 297 30.27 -29.98 13.05
CA VAL A 297 30.29 -31.42 12.73
C VAL A 297 29.50 -32.16 13.82
N LYS A 298 29.80 -31.88 15.10
CA LYS A 298 29.10 -32.47 16.22
C LYS A 298 27.62 -32.07 16.26
N LEU A 299 27.30 -30.82 15.95
CA LEU A 299 25.90 -30.37 15.86
C LEU A 299 25.12 -31.22 14.85
N LYS A 300 25.69 -31.44 13.67
CA LYS A 300 25.07 -32.27 12.63
C LYS A 300 24.95 -33.73 13.06
N GLU A 301 25.96 -34.27 13.73
CA GLU A 301 25.94 -35.64 14.28
C GLU A 301 24.90 -35.80 15.38
N ALA A 302 24.65 -34.75 16.17
CA ALA A 302 23.60 -34.70 17.19
C ALA A 302 22.18 -34.64 16.59
N GLY A 303 22.05 -34.41 15.27
CA GLY A 303 20.75 -34.33 14.58
C GLY A 303 20.26 -32.92 14.29
N CYS A 304 21.07 -31.87 14.50
CA CYS A 304 20.72 -30.51 14.12
C CYS A 304 20.64 -30.39 12.58
N GLU A 305 19.49 -29.93 12.09
CA GLU A 305 19.17 -29.93 10.67
C GLU A 305 19.30 -28.54 10.01
N PHE A 306 19.29 -27.45 10.80
CA PHE A 306 19.49 -26.09 10.34
C PHE A 306 20.03 -25.18 11.44
N VAL A 307 20.49 -24.01 11.07
CA VAL A 307 20.93 -22.96 12.01
C VAL A 307 20.48 -21.58 11.56
N MET A 308 20.05 -20.75 12.52
CA MET A 308 19.88 -19.31 12.35
C MET A 308 21.09 -18.59 12.95
N LEU A 309 21.81 -17.80 12.14
CA LEU A 309 23.04 -17.12 12.57
C LEU A 309 22.76 -15.63 12.82
N ARG A 310 23.11 -15.12 14.00
CA ARG A 310 23.11 -13.68 14.18
C ARG A 310 24.19 -13.04 13.27
N ILE A 311 23.77 -12.24 12.28
CA ILE A 311 24.73 -11.50 11.46
C ILE A 311 25.31 -10.31 12.23
N GLY A 312 24.55 -9.75 13.16
CA GLY A 312 25.00 -8.64 13.99
C GLY A 312 23.84 -7.89 14.64
N PHE A 313 24.11 -6.67 15.03
CA PHE A 313 23.10 -5.73 15.54
C PHE A 313 23.23 -4.38 14.82
N SER A 314 22.13 -3.62 14.79
CA SER A 314 22.15 -2.27 14.20
C SER A 314 22.19 -1.17 15.26
N ARG A 315 22.72 -0.02 14.89
CA ARG A 315 22.61 1.23 15.62
C ARG A 315 22.78 2.40 14.66
N ASN A 316 21.80 3.33 14.64
CA ASN A 316 21.82 4.53 13.79
C ASN A 316 22.11 4.18 12.29
N GLY A 317 21.41 3.18 11.76
CA GLY A 317 21.56 2.75 10.37
C GLY A 317 22.89 2.09 10.00
N THR A 318 23.65 1.66 10.99
CA THR A 318 24.94 0.95 10.81
C THR A 318 24.86 -0.46 11.37
N LEU A 319 25.25 -1.45 10.58
CA LEU A 319 25.39 -2.85 11.01
C LEU A 319 26.73 -3.06 11.71
N TYR A 320 26.68 -3.56 12.92
CA TYR A 320 27.83 -4.04 13.68
C TYR A 320 27.81 -5.56 13.64
N LEU A 321 28.78 -6.15 12.96
CA LEU A 321 28.85 -7.60 12.81
C LEU A 321 29.04 -8.30 14.15
N ASP A 322 28.33 -9.41 14.31
CA ASP A 322 28.58 -10.37 15.36
C ASP A 322 30.00 -10.95 15.20
N LYS A 323 30.74 -11.06 16.31
CA LYS A 323 32.17 -11.47 16.28
C LYS A 323 32.36 -12.87 15.71
N SER A 324 31.39 -13.77 15.95
CA SER A 324 31.43 -15.17 15.52
C SER A 324 30.80 -15.39 14.14
N PHE A 325 30.10 -14.40 13.57
CA PHE A 325 29.31 -14.58 12.36
C PHE A 325 30.09 -15.19 11.19
N LYS A 326 31.22 -14.60 10.84
CA LYS A 326 32.02 -15.06 9.67
C LYS A 326 32.56 -16.48 9.84
N ASP A 327 32.94 -16.81 11.06
CA ASP A 327 33.47 -18.15 11.40
C ASP A 327 32.33 -19.17 11.41
N ASN A 328 31.23 -18.87 12.08
CA ASN A 328 30.05 -19.72 12.11
C ASN A 328 29.48 -19.96 10.71
N LEU A 329 29.40 -18.91 9.87
CA LEU A 329 28.96 -19.02 8.48
C LEU A 329 29.87 -19.98 7.67
N ALA A 330 31.16 -19.83 7.81
CA ALA A 330 32.13 -20.70 7.11
C ALA A 330 32.02 -22.15 7.58
N LYS A 331 31.93 -22.39 8.90
CA LYS A 331 31.82 -23.73 9.50
C LYS A 331 30.48 -24.39 9.12
N ALA A 332 29.35 -23.71 9.24
CA ALA A 332 28.04 -24.23 8.83
C ALA A 332 28.03 -24.65 7.35
N LYS A 333 28.54 -23.79 6.47
CA LYS A 333 28.66 -24.11 5.03
C LYS A 333 29.57 -25.31 4.78
N SER A 334 30.67 -25.47 5.52
CA SER A 334 31.60 -26.57 5.34
C SER A 334 31.00 -27.95 5.58
N VAL A 335 29.97 -28.03 6.46
CA VAL A 335 29.24 -29.26 6.75
C VAL A 335 27.93 -29.35 5.95
N GLY A 336 27.64 -28.35 5.09
CA GLY A 336 26.39 -28.28 4.31
C GLY A 336 25.15 -28.22 5.19
N MET A 337 25.18 -27.40 6.25
CA MET A 337 24.03 -27.13 7.10
C MET A 337 23.18 -26.00 6.49
N PRO A 338 21.88 -26.21 6.27
CA PRO A 338 20.98 -25.15 5.86
C PRO A 338 21.01 -24.00 6.86
N LEU A 339 21.04 -22.76 6.38
CA LEU A 339 21.19 -21.60 7.25
C LEU A 339 20.34 -20.41 6.85
N GLY A 340 19.90 -19.64 7.84
CA GLY A 340 19.35 -18.30 7.73
C GLY A 340 20.15 -17.32 8.59
N VAL A 341 19.77 -16.07 8.53
CA VAL A 341 20.42 -15.03 9.33
C VAL A 341 19.39 -14.12 9.99
N TYR A 342 19.73 -13.61 11.17
CA TYR A 342 18.95 -12.56 11.83
C TYR A 342 19.85 -11.41 12.28
N TYR A 343 19.29 -10.21 12.38
CA TYR A 343 19.99 -9.10 13.00
C TYR A 343 19.13 -8.47 14.10
N TYR A 344 19.74 -8.16 15.23
CA TYR A 344 19.09 -7.45 16.32
C TYR A 344 19.01 -5.96 15.99
N SER A 345 17.80 -5.47 15.79
CA SER A 345 17.58 -4.11 15.34
C SER A 345 17.44 -3.13 16.51
N ASN A 346 18.26 -2.07 16.50
CA ASN A 346 18.08 -0.86 17.29
C ASN A 346 17.76 0.34 16.40
N ASP A 347 17.23 0.08 15.21
CA ASP A 347 16.87 1.13 14.27
C ASP A 347 15.62 1.88 14.73
N LYS A 348 15.53 3.17 14.36
CA LYS A 348 14.46 4.09 14.75
C LYS A 348 13.69 4.63 13.54
N SER A 349 14.03 4.21 12.35
CA SER A 349 13.39 4.65 11.11
C SER A 349 13.53 3.66 9.98
N ALA A 350 12.60 3.71 9.03
CA ALA A 350 12.65 2.95 7.80
C ALA A 350 13.92 3.20 6.95
N GLU A 351 14.48 4.42 7.02
CA GLU A 351 15.74 4.75 6.33
C GLU A 351 16.93 4.01 6.94
N GLU A 352 17.00 3.94 8.27
CA GLU A 352 18.03 3.18 8.99
C GLU A 352 17.93 1.69 8.66
N VAL A 353 16.74 1.11 8.69
CA VAL A 353 16.50 -0.29 8.30
C VAL A 353 16.96 -0.55 6.87
N ARG A 354 16.61 0.32 5.92
CA ARG A 354 17.05 0.19 4.52
C ARG A 354 18.58 0.25 4.39
N SER A 355 19.23 1.13 5.16
CA SER A 355 20.69 1.24 5.20
C SER A 355 21.33 -0.04 5.73
N VAL A 356 20.83 -0.57 6.85
CA VAL A 356 21.32 -1.80 7.49
C VAL A 356 21.11 -3.00 6.58
N PHE A 357 19.95 -3.13 5.94
CA PHE A 357 19.69 -4.25 5.05
C PHE A 357 20.66 -4.31 3.87
N ARG A 358 21.01 -3.18 3.28
CA ARG A 358 22.05 -3.13 2.22
C ARG A 358 23.42 -3.59 2.73
N GLN A 359 23.77 -3.30 3.98
CA GLN A 359 25.00 -3.77 4.60
C GLN A 359 24.93 -5.29 4.86
N ILE A 360 23.79 -5.82 5.32
CA ILE A 360 23.55 -7.27 5.44
C ILE A 360 23.82 -7.97 4.10
N VAL A 361 23.23 -7.49 3.01
CA VAL A 361 23.43 -8.04 1.67
C VAL A 361 24.90 -7.99 1.26
N SER A 362 25.60 -6.88 1.55
CA SER A 362 27.03 -6.74 1.28
C SER A 362 27.89 -7.75 2.06
N GLU A 363 27.53 -8.03 3.33
CA GLU A 363 28.23 -8.98 4.18
C GLU A 363 27.99 -10.44 3.79
N LEU A 364 26.80 -10.75 3.30
CA LEU A 364 26.46 -12.07 2.77
C LEU A 364 27.16 -12.35 1.43
N GLY A 365 27.38 -11.32 0.61
CA GLY A 365 28.01 -11.45 -0.71
C GLY A 365 27.29 -12.48 -1.58
N ASP A 366 28.02 -13.48 -2.08
CA ASP A 366 27.47 -14.56 -2.91
C ASP A 366 26.87 -15.74 -2.07
N THR A 367 26.73 -15.56 -0.76
CA THR A 367 26.17 -16.62 0.10
C THR A 367 24.68 -16.77 -0.18
N ARG A 368 24.29 -17.96 -0.62
CA ARG A 368 22.89 -18.34 -0.73
C ARG A 368 22.41 -18.80 0.64
N LEU A 369 21.27 -18.25 1.08
CA LEU A 369 20.56 -18.69 2.25
C LEU A 369 19.44 -19.67 1.85
N GLU A 370 19.32 -20.77 2.55
CA GLU A 370 18.22 -21.73 2.42
C GLU A 370 17.02 -21.32 3.31
N LEU A 371 17.29 -20.53 4.35
CA LEU A 371 16.33 -20.04 5.34
C LEU A 371 16.23 -18.52 5.27
N PRO A 372 15.22 -17.92 5.92
CA PRO A 372 14.96 -16.47 5.85
C PRO A 372 16.09 -15.57 6.36
N VAL A 373 15.99 -14.29 5.95
CA VAL A 373 16.61 -13.17 6.66
C VAL A 373 15.57 -12.61 7.64
N VAL A 374 15.97 -12.40 8.90
CA VAL A 374 15.03 -12.08 9.97
C VAL A 374 15.28 -10.69 10.52
N PHE A 375 14.20 -9.94 10.69
CA PHE A 375 14.13 -8.69 11.43
C PHE A 375 13.77 -9.01 12.87
N ASP A 376 14.67 -8.70 13.79
CA ASP A 376 14.54 -8.95 15.22
C ASP A 376 14.62 -7.60 15.96
N TRP A 377 13.47 -7.10 16.41
CA TRP A 377 13.35 -5.86 17.17
C TRP A 377 12.61 -6.10 18.48
N GLU A 378 13.30 -5.95 19.63
CA GLU A 378 12.81 -6.37 20.94
C GLU A 378 12.85 -5.25 22.00
N ASN A 379 13.15 -4.00 21.61
CA ASN A 379 13.37 -2.90 22.56
C ASN A 379 12.07 -2.34 23.18
N PHE A 380 11.10 -3.19 23.43
CA PHE A 380 9.82 -2.81 24.01
C PHE A 380 9.91 -2.40 25.50
N MET A 381 10.99 -2.76 26.20
CA MET A 381 11.26 -2.29 27.57
C MET A 381 11.60 -0.80 27.62
N ASP A 382 12.18 -0.28 26.54
CA ASP A 382 12.70 1.08 26.43
C ASP A 382 12.02 1.86 25.29
N PHE A 383 10.83 1.42 24.86
CA PHE A 383 10.15 1.90 23.66
C PHE A 383 10.01 3.42 23.61
N GLN A 384 9.63 4.07 24.72
CA GLN A 384 9.47 5.52 24.83
C GLN A 384 10.73 6.31 24.49
N TYR A 385 11.92 5.72 24.60
CA TYR A 385 13.20 6.40 24.27
C TYR A 385 13.54 6.31 22.78
N TYR A 386 12.81 5.49 22.03
CA TYR A 386 12.96 5.43 20.57
C TYR A 386 12.22 6.57 19.89
N GLU A 387 11.22 7.18 20.55
CA GLU A 387 10.37 8.24 19.99
C GLU A 387 9.78 7.83 18.63
N ILE A 388 9.26 6.62 18.55
CA ILE A 388 8.54 6.06 17.40
C ILE A 388 7.17 5.57 17.87
N SER A 389 6.20 5.55 16.96
CA SER A 389 4.92 4.88 17.19
C SER A 389 5.00 3.39 16.86
N LEU A 390 4.01 2.61 17.28
CA LEU A 390 3.91 1.20 16.87
C LEU A 390 3.69 1.08 15.35
N LYS A 391 3.05 2.08 14.73
CA LYS A 391 2.94 2.19 13.27
C LYS A 391 4.29 2.43 12.59
N ASP A 392 5.15 3.27 13.16
CA ASP A 392 6.50 3.48 12.63
C ASP A 392 7.31 2.19 12.71
N LEU A 393 7.22 1.45 13.82
CA LEU A 393 7.85 0.16 13.97
C LEU A 393 7.35 -0.85 12.92
N ASP A 394 6.04 -0.90 12.71
CA ASP A 394 5.44 -1.76 11.69
C ASP A 394 5.88 -1.38 10.27
N HIS A 395 5.99 -0.09 9.98
CA HIS A 395 6.51 0.42 8.72
C HIS A 395 7.99 0.09 8.51
N MET A 396 8.79 0.12 9.58
CA MET A 396 10.19 -0.31 9.52
C MET A 396 10.31 -1.77 9.07
N TYR A 397 9.46 -2.66 9.61
CA TYR A 397 9.40 -4.04 9.15
C TYR A 397 8.94 -4.17 7.69
N GLN A 398 7.91 -3.41 7.28
CA GLN A 398 7.46 -3.42 5.87
C GLN A 398 8.59 -3.04 4.91
N VAL A 399 9.39 -2.03 5.25
CA VAL A 399 10.54 -1.64 4.44
C VAL A 399 11.62 -2.73 4.41
N PHE A 400 11.84 -3.42 5.53
CA PHE A 400 12.73 -4.60 5.56
C PHE A 400 12.21 -5.70 4.62
N GLU A 401 10.93 -6.03 4.70
CA GLU A 401 10.25 -7.04 3.87
C GLU A 401 10.41 -6.71 2.37
N GLU A 402 10.09 -5.49 1.97
CA GLU A 402 10.23 -5.02 0.59
C GLU A 402 11.68 -5.11 0.07
N GLU A 403 12.67 -4.66 0.85
CA GLU A 403 14.07 -4.71 0.46
C GLU A 403 14.60 -6.16 0.38
N ALA A 404 14.14 -7.04 1.29
CA ALA A 404 14.51 -8.45 1.26
C ALA A 404 13.97 -9.17 0.01
N GLU A 405 12.68 -9.02 -0.26
CA GLU A 405 12.03 -9.61 -1.44
C GLU A 405 12.65 -9.10 -2.75
N LYS A 406 12.93 -7.81 -2.85
CA LYS A 406 13.57 -7.18 -3.99
C LYS A 406 14.97 -7.76 -4.29
N MET A 407 15.67 -8.17 -3.25
CA MET A 407 17.00 -8.79 -3.37
C MET A 407 16.95 -10.33 -3.45
N GLY A 408 15.74 -10.92 -3.45
CA GLY A 408 15.52 -12.37 -3.60
C GLY A 408 15.69 -13.17 -2.31
N TYR A 409 15.64 -12.53 -1.15
CA TYR A 409 15.61 -13.17 0.15
C TYR A 409 14.17 -13.35 0.63
N THR A 410 13.94 -14.34 1.48
CA THR A 410 12.67 -14.51 2.19
C THR A 410 12.72 -13.73 3.50
N PRO A 411 11.89 -12.70 3.70
CA PRO A 411 11.83 -11.96 4.96
C PRO A 411 11.08 -12.76 6.04
N MET A 412 11.45 -12.51 7.30
CA MET A 412 10.75 -13.07 8.46
C MET A 412 10.82 -12.08 9.62
N LEU A 413 9.74 -11.98 10.38
CA LEU A 413 9.65 -11.19 11.60
C LEU A 413 9.83 -12.10 12.80
N TYR A 414 10.80 -11.79 13.69
CA TYR A 414 10.92 -12.42 15.00
C TYR A 414 10.12 -11.64 16.05
N GLY A 415 9.55 -12.35 17.01
CA GLY A 415 8.96 -11.75 18.17
C GLY A 415 8.40 -12.74 19.18
N SER A 416 8.32 -12.32 20.45
CA SER A 416 7.62 -13.09 21.45
C SER A 416 6.12 -13.12 21.19
N LYS A 417 5.46 -14.19 21.65
CA LYS A 417 4.00 -14.33 21.54
C LYS A 417 3.26 -13.07 21.98
N TYR A 418 3.65 -12.50 23.14
CA TYR A 418 2.98 -11.32 23.68
C TYR A 418 3.06 -10.11 22.73
N TYR A 419 4.24 -9.83 22.19
CA TYR A 419 4.44 -8.68 21.31
C TYR A 419 3.77 -8.89 19.95
N LEU A 420 3.82 -10.10 19.40
CA LEU A 420 3.15 -10.45 18.14
C LEU A 420 1.62 -10.36 18.25
N GLU A 421 1.05 -10.69 19.41
CA GLU A 421 -0.40 -10.64 19.61
C GLU A 421 -0.92 -9.24 19.97
N ASN A 422 -0.11 -8.38 20.57
CA ASN A 422 -0.58 -7.14 21.18
C ASN A 422 0.01 -5.86 20.55
N LEU A 423 1.21 -5.91 19.99
CA LEU A 423 1.92 -4.70 19.55
C LEU A 423 2.20 -4.67 18.05
N TRP A 424 2.52 -5.81 17.45
CA TRP A 424 2.69 -5.89 16.00
C TRP A 424 1.36 -5.92 15.27
N ARG A 425 1.31 -5.29 14.10
CA ARG A 425 0.13 -5.37 13.24
C ARG A 425 -0.18 -6.81 12.85
N LYS A 426 -1.40 -7.27 13.12
CA LYS A 426 -1.87 -8.60 12.74
C LYS A 426 -2.09 -8.68 11.23
N THR A 427 -1.43 -9.61 10.57
CA THR A 427 -1.60 -9.90 9.15
C THR A 427 -1.24 -11.34 8.84
N ASP A 428 -2.04 -12.00 8.01
CA ASP A 428 -1.79 -13.38 7.56
C ASP A 428 -0.67 -13.49 6.51
N LYS A 429 -0.11 -12.36 6.07
CA LYS A 429 0.88 -12.31 5.00
C LYS A 429 2.32 -12.45 5.49
N ARG A 430 2.58 -12.15 6.76
CA ARG A 430 3.92 -12.16 7.33
C ARG A 430 4.38 -13.58 7.66
N THR A 431 5.63 -13.86 7.36
CA THR A 431 6.31 -15.06 7.85
C THR A 431 6.86 -14.75 9.25
N ILE A 432 6.49 -15.56 10.24
CA ILE A 432 6.79 -15.31 11.64
C ILE A 432 7.77 -16.35 12.18
N TRP A 433 8.78 -15.90 12.94
CA TRP A 433 9.56 -16.65 13.89
C TRP A 433 9.05 -16.30 15.29
N LEU A 434 8.33 -17.24 15.86
CA LEU A 434 7.68 -17.09 17.16
C LEU A 434 8.60 -17.49 18.29
N ALA A 435 8.86 -16.61 19.26
CA ALA A 435 9.42 -16.98 20.55
C ALA A 435 8.31 -17.27 21.56
N HIS A 436 8.22 -18.51 22.00
CA HIS A 436 7.26 -18.93 23.03
C HIS A 436 7.78 -20.18 23.74
N TYR A 437 8.37 -20.00 24.90
CA TYR A 437 9.09 -21.01 25.67
C TYR A 437 8.13 -21.93 26.44
N THR A 438 7.56 -22.89 25.73
CA THR A 438 6.54 -23.83 26.22
C THR A 438 6.59 -25.12 25.41
N ASP A 439 5.97 -26.19 25.96
CA ASP A 439 5.89 -27.49 25.24
C ASP A 439 4.95 -27.42 24.03
N TRP A 440 4.02 -26.45 23.96
CA TRP A 440 3.13 -26.20 22.85
C TRP A 440 2.74 -24.73 22.81
N SER A 441 2.61 -24.17 21.61
CA SER A 441 2.28 -22.76 21.48
C SER A 441 0.77 -22.52 21.42
N SER A 442 0.30 -21.57 22.24
CA SER A 442 -1.06 -21.03 22.18
C SER A 442 -1.17 -19.76 21.32
N TYR A 443 -0.18 -19.45 20.50
CA TYR A 443 -0.22 -18.33 19.56
C TYR A 443 -1.29 -18.58 18.51
N GLU A 444 -2.21 -17.62 18.31
CA GLU A 444 -3.34 -17.78 17.40
C GLU A 444 -2.99 -17.48 15.93
N GLY A 445 -1.85 -16.80 15.67
CA GLY A 445 -1.36 -16.49 14.34
C GLY A 445 -0.63 -17.66 13.67
N LYS A 446 -0.31 -17.50 12.40
CA LYS A 446 0.53 -18.46 11.67
C LYS A 446 2.00 -18.14 11.92
N TYR A 447 2.82 -19.17 12.11
CA TYR A 447 4.26 -19.06 12.24
C TYR A 447 4.95 -20.19 11.46
N LYS A 448 6.15 -19.91 10.99
CA LYS A 448 6.97 -20.83 10.20
C LYS A 448 8.14 -21.40 11.00
N LEU A 449 8.64 -20.61 11.93
CA LEU A 449 9.74 -20.95 12.83
C LEU A 449 9.28 -20.70 14.27
N TRP A 450 9.64 -21.59 15.19
CA TRP A 450 9.26 -21.50 16.60
C TRP A 450 10.47 -21.76 17.49
N GLN A 451 10.90 -20.76 18.23
CA GLN A 451 11.88 -20.83 19.29
C GLN A 451 11.18 -21.30 20.58
N THR A 452 11.55 -22.49 21.05
CA THR A 452 10.83 -23.19 22.11
C THR A 452 11.44 -23.03 23.49
N CYS A 453 12.74 -22.79 23.58
CA CYS A 453 13.49 -22.55 24.81
C CYS A 453 14.79 -21.80 24.53
N ALA A 454 15.38 -21.24 25.60
CA ALA A 454 16.67 -20.54 25.56
C ALA A 454 17.74 -21.21 26.44
N TRP A 455 17.48 -22.44 26.94
CA TRP A 455 18.36 -23.17 27.88
C TRP A 455 18.68 -24.60 27.40
N GLY A 456 18.72 -24.74 26.06
CA GLY A 456 19.05 -26.02 25.44
C GLY A 456 20.56 -26.35 25.54
N GLN A 457 20.88 -27.62 25.53
CA GLN A 457 22.25 -28.12 25.45
C GLN A 457 22.38 -29.14 24.33
N VAL A 458 23.40 -28.96 23.48
CA VAL A 458 23.67 -29.80 22.31
C VAL A 458 25.17 -30.06 22.19
N ASP A 459 25.54 -31.26 21.73
CA ASP A 459 26.95 -31.58 21.48
C ASP A 459 27.54 -30.63 20.40
N GLY A 460 28.66 -30.01 20.71
CA GLY A 460 29.32 -29.04 19.84
C GLY A 460 29.19 -27.59 20.29
N ILE A 461 28.38 -27.32 21.32
CA ILE A 461 28.26 -26.03 22.01
C ILE A 461 28.44 -26.23 23.51
N GLU A 462 29.26 -25.39 24.15
CA GLU A 462 29.49 -25.48 25.63
C GLU A 462 28.45 -24.66 26.43
N GLU A 463 27.94 -23.58 25.81
CA GLU A 463 26.96 -22.66 26.42
C GLU A 463 25.53 -23.10 26.14
N ASN A 464 24.56 -22.51 26.85
CA ASN A 464 23.16 -22.70 26.51
C ASN A 464 22.83 -22.13 25.12
N VAL A 465 21.89 -22.75 24.43
CA VAL A 465 21.49 -22.40 23.08
C VAL A 465 19.98 -22.51 22.91
N ASP A 466 19.44 -21.65 22.05
CA ASP A 466 18.02 -21.63 21.70
C ASP A 466 17.70 -22.78 20.76
N PHE A 467 16.58 -23.47 21.03
CA PHE A 467 16.10 -24.56 20.20
C PHE A 467 14.90 -24.14 19.36
N ASP A 468 14.94 -24.51 18.08
CA ASP A 468 13.98 -24.10 17.07
C ASP A 468 13.35 -25.26 16.32
N VAL A 469 12.07 -25.10 16.00
CA VAL A 469 11.29 -25.97 15.12
C VAL A 469 10.90 -25.19 13.88
N LEU A 470 11.37 -25.60 12.70
CA LEU A 470 10.97 -25.05 11.43
C LEU A 470 9.91 -25.95 10.79
N PHE A 471 8.73 -25.40 10.53
CA PHE A 471 7.63 -26.12 9.88
C PHE A 471 7.81 -26.08 8.35
N LEU A 472 7.77 -27.24 7.73
CA LEU A 472 7.73 -27.40 6.27
C LEU A 472 6.25 -27.29 5.84
N ASP A 473 5.94 -26.61 4.77
CA ASP A 473 4.55 -26.30 4.33
C ASP A 473 3.66 -27.51 4.14
#